data_816dacbce789d0a6ce7a66f3794ddab6
#
_entry.id   816dacbce789d0a6ce7a66f3794ddab6
#
_cell.length_a   1.000
_cell.length_b   1.000
_cell.length_c   1.000
_cell.angle_alpha   90.00
_cell.angle_beta   90.00
_cell.angle_gamma   90.00
#
_symmetry.space_group_name_H-M   'P 1'
#
loop_
_entity.id
_entity.type
_entity.pdbx_description
1 polymer ?
#
loop_
_entity_poly.entity_id
_entity_poly.type
_entity_poly.pdbx_seq_one_letter_code
_entity_poly.pdbx_strand_id
1 'polypeptide(L)'
;LVIHVGAPKGASRLAQRIGRSNHRMDEPSRAILVPANRFEVLECRAALEASTEGAQDTPPLTTGALDVLAQHLMGMACAVPFDEAALLAEIRTAAPYATLDAETFARVVEFVATGGYALKGYERYARIRRTKEGLWRVSHPRFAQQYRLNIGTIIEEPLLNVRLVRRGRGKSGGMGGMSLGKVEEYFVETLSPGDTFLFSGRMLRFEGIRENECYVSNAAGQDAKVPAYAGGKFPLSTYLASEVRAMLADPARWSALPTQVAEWLSIQKRASALPGERDLLVETFPRGKRFYMVAYPFEGRLAHQTLGMLLTRRLERAGAEPHGFVATDYALAIWAGRDIGALHEAGRLPLADLFDEDMLGDDLDAWLAESWMLKRTFRACAVISGLIEKRHPGQEKTGRQVTVSADLIYDVLRSHDPGHILLQATRADAAAGLLDVRRLGDLLSRIRGRIVHKGLHRVSPLAVPVMLEIGRESVRGEGEDMLLAEIEAELVAEAMGE
;
A
#
# COMPACT_ATOMS: atom_id res chain seq x y z
N LEU A 1 -28.99 -10.52 -7.17
CA LEU A 1 -28.39 -10.85 -5.87
C LEU A 1 -26.87 -10.83 -6.00
N VAL A 2 -26.18 -10.14 -5.09
CA VAL A 2 -24.73 -10.18 -4.92
C VAL A 2 -24.43 -10.90 -3.60
N ILE A 3 -23.51 -11.86 -3.61
CA ILE A 3 -22.94 -12.45 -2.39
C ILE A 3 -21.52 -11.89 -2.25
N HIS A 4 -21.29 -11.11 -1.21
CA HIS A 4 -20.02 -10.47 -0.93
C HIS A 4 -19.31 -11.21 0.20
N VAL A 5 -18.26 -11.94 -0.12
CA VAL A 5 -17.41 -12.63 0.86
C VAL A 5 -16.32 -11.68 1.35
N GLY A 6 -16.17 -11.56 2.66
CA GLY A 6 -15.32 -10.58 3.32
C GLY A 6 -16.05 -9.27 3.61
N ALA A 7 -15.33 -8.29 4.15
CA ALA A 7 -15.87 -6.96 4.42
C ALA A 7 -15.73 -6.02 3.20
N PRO A 8 -16.66 -5.06 3.03
CA PRO A 8 -16.72 -4.23 1.81
C PRO A 8 -15.63 -3.17 1.71
N LYS A 9 -14.97 -2.83 2.80
CA LYS A 9 -13.88 -1.83 2.93
C LYS A 9 -14.32 -0.38 2.66
N GLY A 10 -15.61 -0.13 2.47
CA GLY A 10 -16.18 1.19 2.26
C GLY A 10 -17.67 1.14 1.93
N ALA A 11 -18.44 2.12 2.41
CA ALA A 11 -19.88 2.24 2.16
C ALA A 11 -20.18 2.44 0.66
N SER A 12 -19.48 3.38 0.02
CA SER A 12 -19.61 3.64 -1.42
C SER A 12 -19.25 2.43 -2.27
N ARG A 13 -18.24 1.67 -1.86
CA ARG A 13 -17.84 0.42 -2.55
C ARG A 13 -18.91 -0.65 -2.43
N LEU A 14 -19.55 -0.76 -1.25
CA LEU A 14 -20.67 -1.67 -1.05
C LEU A 14 -21.81 -1.29 -2.00
N ALA A 15 -22.21 -0.02 -2.03
CA ALA A 15 -23.26 0.49 -2.90
C ALA A 15 -22.96 0.22 -4.40
N GLN A 16 -21.72 0.45 -4.85
CA GLN A 16 -21.31 0.16 -6.24
C GLN A 16 -21.41 -1.33 -6.57
N ARG A 17 -21.06 -2.23 -5.66
CA ARG A 17 -21.15 -3.68 -5.88
C ARG A 17 -22.60 -4.16 -5.89
N ILE A 18 -23.42 -3.68 -4.96
CA ILE A 18 -24.86 -4.01 -4.90
C ILE A 18 -25.56 -3.53 -6.15
N GLY A 19 -25.23 -2.33 -6.64
CA GLY A 19 -25.77 -1.76 -7.88
C GLY A 19 -25.48 -2.59 -9.14
N ARG A 20 -24.62 -3.60 -9.09
CA ARG A 20 -24.39 -4.56 -10.18
C ARG A 20 -25.35 -5.77 -10.16
N SER A 21 -26.14 -5.94 -9.10
CA SER A 21 -27.07 -7.06 -8.99
C SER A 21 -28.38 -6.86 -9.74
N ASN A 22 -28.76 -5.62 -9.98
CA ASN A 22 -29.99 -5.26 -10.72
C ASN A 22 -29.82 -3.85 -11.30
N HIS A 23 -30.07 -3.71 -12.61
CA HIS A 23 -30.06 -2.41 -13.32
C HIS A 23 -31.48 -1.88 -13.59
N ARG A 24 -32.49 -2.46 -12.94
CA ARG A 24 -33.89 -2.04 -13.07
C ARG A 24 -34.19 -1.01 -11.98
N MET A 25 -35.00 -0.02 -12.32
CA MET A 25 -35.41 1.03 -11.39
C MET A 25 -36.64 0.62 -10.54
N ASP A 26 -37.35 -0.42 -10.96
CA ASP A 26 -38.57 -0.92 -10.35
C ASP A 26 -38.39 -2.02 -9.30
N GLU A 27 -37.17 -2.56 -9.18
CA GLU A 27 -36.83 -3.60 -8.20
C GLU A 27 -35.60 -3.24 -7.39
N PRO A 28 -35.62 -3.48 -6.06
CA PRO A 28 -34.46 -3.21 -5.22
C PRO A 28 -33.32 -4.17 -5.49
N SER A 29 -32.11 -3.67 -5.51
CA SER A 29 -30.90 -4.49 -5.51
C SER A 29 -30.73 -5.21 -4.17
N ARG A 30 -30.26 -6.47 -4.21
CA ARG A 30 -30.07 -7.30 -3.01
C ARG A 30 -28.65 -7.82 -2.90
N ALA A 31 -28.12 -7.80 -1.67
CA ALA A 31 -26.83 -8.37 -1.36
C ALA A 31 -26.84 -9.14 -0.04
N ILE A 32 -25.93 -10.11 0.07
CA ILE A 32 -25.63 -10.84 1.30
C ILE A 32 -24.16 -10.59 1.62
N LEU A 33 -23.85 -10.11 2.82
CA LEU A 33 -22.49 -9.95 3.31
C LEU A 33 -22.11 -11.18 4.12
N VAL A 34 -20.97 -11.77 3.83
CA VAL A 34 -20.45 -12.96 4.49
C VAL A 34 -19.07 -12.62 5.07
N PRO A 35 -19.01 -12.07 6.30
CA PRO A 35 -17.76 -11.74 6.97
C PRO A 35 -16.93 -13.01 7.26
N ALA A 36 -15.61 -12.92 7.09
CA ALA A 36 -14.68 -14.02 7.31
C ALA A 36 -14.15 -14.09 8.76
N ASN A 37 -14.23 -13.00 9.51
CA ASN A 37 -13.77 -12.92 10.90
C ASN A 37 -14.58 -11.88 11.71
N ARG A 38 -14.34 -11.86 13.03
CA ARG A 38 -15.09 -11.01 13.96
C ARG A 38 -14.96 -9.51 13.68
N PHE A 39 -13.79 -9.03 13.26
CA PHE A 39 -13.62 -7.63 12.86
C PHE A 39 -14.42 -7.30 11.59
N GLU A 40 -14.47 -8.21 10.65
CA GLU A 40 -15.26 -8.01 9.43
C GLU A 40 -16.77 -8.00 9.71
N VAL A 41 -17.24 -8.66 10.79
CA VAL A 41 -18.63 -8.53 11.24
C VAL A 41 -18.92 -7.09 11.66
N LEU A 42 -18.03 -6.47 12.44
CA LEU A 42 -18.17 -5.07 12.84
C LEU A 42 -18.16 -4.14 11.62
N GLU A 43 -17.25 -4.37 10.67
CA GLU A 43 -17.16 -3.57 9.44
C GLU A 43 -18.40 -3.75 8.55
N CYS A 44 -18.89 -4.97 8.38
CA CYS A 44 -20.13 -5.24 7.64
C CYS A 44 -21.33 -4.55 8.30
N ARG A 45 -21.40 -4.56 9.63
CA ARG A 45 -22.45 -3.86 10.39
C ARG A 45 -22.37 -2.36 10.16
N ALA A 46 -21.19 -1.75 10.27
CA ALA A 46 -20.96 -0.34 9.96
C ALA A 46 -21.36 0.02 8.53
N ALA A 47 -21.03 -0.85 7.56
CA ALA A 47 -21.40 -0.63 6.16
C ALA A 47 -22.92 -0.73 5.91
N LEU A 48 -23.63 -1.59 6.63
CA LEU A 48 -25.10 -1.67 6.57
C LEU A 48 -25.75 -0.43 7.18
N GLU A 49 -25.27 0.04 8.32
CA GLU A 49 -25.74 1.27 8.95
C GLU A 49 -25.50 2.47 8.03
N ALA A 50 -24.32 2.63 7.47
CA ALA A 50 -23.99 3.64 6.47
C ALA A 50 -24.93 3.61 5.25
N SER A 51 -25.25 2.42 4.75
CA SER A 51 -26.18 2.26 3.63
C SER A 51 -27.61 2.70 3.99
N THR A 52 -28.05 2.45 5.23
CA THR A 52 -29.38 2.83 5.72
C THR A 52 -29.47 4.35 5.92
N GLU A 53 -28.41 4.96 6.40
CA GLU A 53 -28.30 6.39 6.65
C GLU A 53 -28.01 7.21 5.38
N GLY A 54 -27.70 6.54 4.27
CA GLY A 54 -27.27 7.19 3.02
C GLY A 54 -25.89 7.83 3.14
N ALA A 55 -25.08 7.39 4.11
CA ALA A 55 -23.74 7.91 4.31
C ALA A 55 -22.79 7.46 3.17
N GLN A 56 -21.92 8.36 2.77
CA GLN A 56 -20.91 8.12 1.73
C GLN A 56 -19.50 8.37 2.30
N ASP A 57 -18.61 7.44 2.05
CA ASP A 57 -17.21 7.59 2.36
C ASP A 57 -16.45 8.16 1.15
N THR A 58 -16.70 9.42 0.86
CA THR A 58 -16.03 10.13 -0.23
C THR A 58 -14.63 10.53 0.24
N PRO A 59 -13.57 10.09 -0.47
CA PRO A 59 -12.22 10.58 -0.17
C PRO A 59 -12.16 12.09 -0.40
N PRO A 60 -11.34 12.82 0.37
CA PRO A 60 -11.15 14.25 0.14
C PRO A 60 -10.59 14.48 -1.26
N LEU A 61 -10.94 15.65 -1.84
CA LEU A 61 -10.39 16.06 -3.11
C LEU A 61 -8.86 16.21 -2.98
N THR A 62 -8.14 15.48 -3.83
CA THR A 62 -6.68 15.58 -3.91
C THR A 62 -6.28 16.66 -4.91
N THR A 63 -5.14 17.29 -4.70
CA THR A 63 -4.52 18.16 -5.70
C THR A 63 -4.18 17.36 -6.96
N GLY A 64 -4.26 18.00 -8.12
CA GLY A 64 -3.98 17.35 -9.40
C GLY A 64 -2.52 16.89 -9.50
N ALA A 65 -2.32 15.67 -9.98
CA ALA A 65 -1.00 15.07 -10.14
C ALA A 65 -0.20 15.76 -11.27
N LEU A 66 1.07 16.09 -11.01
CA LEU A 66 1.89 16.88 -11.94
C LEU A 66 2.37 16.07 -13.15
N ASP A 67 2.49 14.76 -13.04
CA ASP A 67 2.77 13.85 -14.15
C ASP A 67 1.58 13.73 -15.11
N VAL A 68 0.36 13.71 -14.57
CA VAL A 68 -0.89 13.76 -15.35
C VAL A 68 -1.03 15.12 -16.05
N LEU A 69 -0.70 16.21 -15.36
CA LEU A 69 -0.66 17.54 -15.95
C LEU A 69 0.34 17.61 -17.13
N ALA A 70 1.53 17.04 -16.96
CA ALA A 70 2.52 16.97 -18.03
C ALA A 70 2.02 16.18 -19.24
N GLN A 71 1.32 15.05 -19.01
CA GLN A 71 0.68 14.28 -20.08
C GLN A 71 -0.40 15.11 -20.81
N HIS A 72 -1.23 15.85 -20.05
CA HIS A 72 -2.26 16.73 -20.62
C HIS A 72 -1.65 17.83 -21.48
N LEU A 73 -0.60 18.55 -20.99
CA LEU A 73 0.11 19.57 -21.76
C LEU A 73 0.66 19.01 -23.08
N MET A 74 1.22 17.80 -23.05
CA MET A 74 1.71 17.14 -24.25
C MET A 74 0.55 16.87 -25.25
N GLY A 75 -0.62 16.47 -24.74
CA GLY A 75 -1.83 16.23 -25.51
C GLY A 75 -2.32 17.52 -26.19
N MET A 76 -2.36 18.62 -25.44
CA MET A 76 -2.74 19.95 -25.98
C MET A 76 -1.79 20.39 -27.09
N ALA A 77 -0.48 20.26 -26.86
CA ALA A 77 0.53 20.59 -27.88
C ALA A 77 0.44 19.74 -29.15
N CYS A 78 -0.05 18.51 -29.04
CA CYS A 78 -0.31 17.62 -30.19
C CYS A 78 -1.58 17.98 -30.94
N ALA A 79 -2.58 18.54 -30.27
CA ALA A 79 -3.85 18.92 -30.86
C ALA A 79 -3.77 20.26 -31.58
N VAL A 80 -3.34 21.33 -30.89
CA VAL A 80 -3.25 22.68 -31.38
C VAL A 80 -2.20 23.47 -30.59
N PRO A 81 -1.48 24.44 -31.21
CA PRO A 81 -0.62 25.33 -30.46
C PRO A 81 -1.37 26.10 -29.39
N PHE A 82 -0.83 26.21 -28.17
CA PHE A 82 -1.50 26.85 -27.05
C PHE A 82 -0.68 28.00 -26.44
N ASP A 83 -1.40 28.98 -25.91
CA ASP A 83 -0.85 30.03 -25.04
C ASP A 83 -0.77 29.52 -23.59
N GLU A 84 0.33 29.81 -22.93
CA GLU A 84 0.62 29.30 -21.59
C GLU A 84 -0.37 29.85 -20.53
N ALA A 85 -0.67 31.13 -20.58
CA ALA A 85 -1.58 31.77 -19.63
C ALA A 85 -3.05 31.32 -19.86
N ALA A 86 -3.47 31.22 -21.12
CA ALA A 86 -4.80 30.76 -21.48
C ALA A 86 -5.02 29.29 -21.04
N LEU A 87 -4.04 28.42 -21.27
CA LEU A 87 -4.13 27.03 -20.86
C LEU A 87 -4.13 26.86 -19.34
N LEU A 88 -3.34 27.65 -18.60
CA LEU A 88 -3.39 27.65 -17.13
C LEU A 88 -4.78 28.04 -16.63
N ALA A 89 -5.39 29.06 -17.22
CA ALA A 89 -6.74 29.50 -16.84
C ALA A 89 -7.78 28.39 -17.09
N GLU A 90 -7.67 27.68 -18.22
CA GLU A 90 -8.52 26.53 -18.54
C GLU A 90 -8.32 25.39 -17.53
N ILE A 91 -7.08 24.99 -17.24
CA ILE A 91 -6.76 23.90 -16.33
C ILE A 91 -7.30 24.17 -14.91
N ARG A 92 -7.24 25.42 -14.45
CA ARG A 92 -7.78 25.84 -13.14
C ARG A 92 -9.30 25.70 -13.01
N THR A 93 -10.04 25.50 -14.10
CA THR A 93 -11.48 25.20 -14.05
C THR A 93 -11.74 23.77 -13.53
N ALA A 94 -10.75 22.88 -13.60
CA ALA A 94 -10.84 21.54 -13.04
C ALA A 94 -10.51 21.60 -11.54
N ALA A 95 -11.42 21.07 -10.71
CA ALA A 95 -11.30 21.13 -9.24
C ALA A 95 -9.94 20.67 -8.69
N PRO A 96 -9.29 19.57 -9.17
CA PRO A 96 -7.98 19.15 -8.68
C PRO A 96 -6.86 20.18 -8.92
N TYR A 97 -7.01 21.04 -9.91
CA TYR A 97 -6.02 22.05 -10.31
C TYR A 97 -6.44 23.50 -10.00
N ALA A 98 -7.56 23.70 -9.31
CA ALA A 98 -8.08 25.04 -9.03
C ALA A 98 -7.07 25.96 -8.29
N THR A 99 -6.19 25.37 -7.47
CA THR A 99 -5.17 26.08 -6.71
C THR A 99 -3.76 25.99 -7.33
N LEU A 100 -3.65 25.48 -8.56
CA LEU A 100 -2.35 25.37 -9.25
C LEU A 100 -1.74 26.76 -9.45
N ASP A 101 -0.56 27.01 -8.88
CA ASP A 101 0.14 28.28 -9.06
C ASP A 101 0.86 28.35 -10.42
N ALA A 102 1.14 29.57 -10.87
CA ALA A 102 1.74 29.82 -12.19
C ALA A 102 3.21 29.33 -12.26
N GLU A 103 3.94 29.35 -11.15
CA GLU A 103 5.33 28.89 -11.10
C GLU A 103 5.41 27.37 -11.29
N THR A 104 4.61 26.62 -10.54
CA THR A 104 4.50 25.16 -10.70
C THR A 104 4.07 24.79 -12.11
N PHE A 105 3.08 25.50 -12.67
CA PHE A 105 2.64 25.28 -14.04
C PHE A 105 3.77 25.51 -15.05
N ALA A 106 4.50 26.62 -14.96
CA ALA A 106 5.63 26.93 -15.83
C ALA A 106 6.73 25.86 -15.75
N ARG A 107 7.00 25.32 -14.55
CA ARG A 107 7.95 24.21 -14.36
C ARG A 107 7.49 22.92 -15.03
N VAL A 108 6.20 22.64 -15.05
CA VAL A 108 5.66 21.49 -15.81
C VAL A 108 5.79 21.72 -17.31
N VAL A 109 5.53 22.94 -17.80
CA VAL A 109 5.76 23.29 -19.22
C VAL A 109 7.24 23.13 -19.58
N GLU A 110 8.17 23.64 -18.76
CA GLU A 110 9.61 23.47 -18.95
C GLU A 110 10.01 22.00 -19.00
N PHE A 111 9.49 21.19 -18.07
CA PHE A 111 9.71 19.74 -18.08
C PHE A 111 9.25 19.09 -19.38
N VAL A 112 8.06 19.43 -19.89
CA VAL A 112 7.57 18.90 -21.17
C VAL A 112 8.43 19.39 -22.34
N ALA A 113 8.97 20.61 -22.26
CA ALA A 113 9.79 21.21 -23.31
C ALA A 113 11.23 20.69 -23.34
N THR A 114 11.82 20.36 -22.20
CA THR A 114 13.27 20.08 -22.11
C THR A 114 13.63 18.82 -21.32
N GLY A 115 12.68 18.23 -20.60
CA GLY A 115 12.94 17.14 -19.65
C GLY A 115 13.43 17.63 -18.27
N GLY A 116 13.51 18.94 -18.04
CA GLY A 116 14.06 19.56 -16.83
C GLY A 116 15.58 19.82 -16.91
N TYR A 117 16.12 20.47 -15.90
CA TYR A 117 17.52 20.95 -15.89
C TYR A 117 18.54 19.83 -16.20
N ALA A 118 18.44 18.69 -15.54
CA ALA A 118 19.41 17.62 -15.69
C ALA A 118 19.33 16.90 -17.05
N LEU A 119 18.21 17.00 -17.76
CA LEU A 119 17.97 16.27 -19.01
C LEU A 119 17.96 17.16 -20.27
N LYS A 120 18.04 18.48 -20.12
CA LYS A 120 17.89 19.47 -21.21
C LYS A 120 18.90 19.30 -22.37
N GLY A 121 20.02 18.62 -22.14
CA GLY A 121 21.03 18.37 -23.18
C GLY A 121 20.65 17.27 -24.17
N TYR A 122 19.56 16.55 -23.93
CA TYR A 122 19.15 15.42 -24.77
C TYR A 122 17.91 15.76 -25.62
N GLU A 123 18.07 15.80 -26.94
CA GLU A 123 17.00 16.13 -27.91
C GLU A 123 15.74 15.25 -27.76
N ARG A 124 15.88 14.03 -27.25
CA ARG A 124 14.72 13.12 -27.04
C ARG A 124 13.73 13.63 -26.01
N TYR A 125 14.12 14.59 -25.16
CA TYR A 125 13.23 15.21 -24.16
C TYR A 125 12.70 16.58 -24.60
N ALA A 126 13.15 17.11 -25.75
CA ALA A 126 12.65 18.36 -26.33
C ALA A 126 11.32 18.12 -27.08
N ARG A 127 10.23 17.83 -26.35
CA ARG A 127 8.97 17.34 -26.92
C ARG A 127 8.07 18.46 -27.46
N ILE A 128 8.11 19.63 -26.83
CA ILE A 128 7.39 20.83 -27.30
C ILE A 128 8.36 21.97 -27.52
N ARG A 129 7.97 22.94 -28.35
CA ARG A 129 8.77 24.13 -28.61
C ARG A 129 7.87 25.36 -28.82
N ARG A 130 8.40 26.56 -28.61
CA ARG A 130 7.70 27.82 -28.93
C ARG A 130 7.70 28.06 -30.43
N THR A 131 6.56 28.58 -30.93
CA THR A 131 6.45 29.15 -32.29
C THR A 131 7.00 30.55 -32.30
N LYS A 132 7.05 31.17 -33.48
CA LYS A 132 7.43 32.59 -33.63
C LYS A 132 6.45 33.53 -32.92
N GLU A 133 5.20 33.11 -32.80
CA GLU A 133 4.11 33.85 -32.13
C GLU A 133 4.09 33.60 -30.61
N GLY A 134 5.04 32.85 -30.08
CA GLY A 134 5.16 32.56 -28.64
C GLY A 134 4.33 31.41 -28.13
N LEU A 135 3.53 30.73 -29.00
CA LEU A 135 2.69 29.60 -28.64
C LEU A 135 3.52 28.31 -28.49
N TRP A 136 3.10 27.43 -27.60
CA TRP A 136 3.67 26.09 -27.47
C TRP A 136 3.03 25.10 -28.44
N ARG A 137 3.86 24.30 -29.10
CA ARG A 137 3.42 23.20 -29.99
C ARG A 137 4.36 22.00 -29.91
N VAL A 138 3.90 20.84 -30.40
CA VAL A 138 4.77 19.68 -30.55
C VAL A 138 6.00 20.01 -31.41
N SER A 139 7.17 19.60 -30.96
CA SER A 139 8.44 19.92 -31.63
C SER A 139 8.66 19.11 -32.91
N HIS A 140 8.18 17.85 -32.95
CA HIS A 140 8.27 16.95 -34.09
C HIS A 140 7.09 15.95 -34.11
N PRO A 141 6.57 15.55 -35.30
CA PRO A 141 5.43 14.62 -35.43
C PRO A 141 5.63 13.28 -34.73
N ARG A 142 6.87 12.80 -34.61
CA ARG A 142 7.20 11.56 -33.88
C ARG A 142 6.68 11.57 -32.43
N PHE A 143 6.76 12.72 -31.75
CA PHE A 143 6.29 12.85 -30.37
C PHE A 143 4.76 12.76 -30.26
N ALA A 144 4.03 13.26 -31.26
CA ALA A 144 2.58 13.07 -31.31
C ALA A 144 2.19 11.58 -31.51
N GLN A 145 2.96 10.85 -32.31
CA GLN A 145 2.75 9.41 -32.47
C GLN A 145 3.09 8.65 -31.18
N GLN A 146 4.21 8.95 -30.55
CA GLN A 146 4.60 8.36 -29.27
C GLN A 146 3.57 8.66 -28.16
N TYR A 147 3.09 9.90 -28.07
CA TYR A 147 2.03 10.28 -27.13
C TYR A 147 0.79 9.43 -27.30
N ARG A 148 0.29 9.25 -28.53
CA ARG A 148 -0.92 8.45 -28.81
C ARG A 148 -0.79 6.99 -28.42
N LEU A 149 0.43 6.42 -28.48
CA LEU A 149 0.69 5.03 -28.10
C LEU A 149 0.81 4.83 -26.57
N ASN A 150 1.11 5.90 -25.82
CA ASN A 150 1.45 5.85 -24.41
C ASN A 150 0.51 6.68 -23.52
N ILE A 151 -0.57 7.23 -24.06
CA ILE A 151 -1.55 7.99 -23.28
C ILE A 151 -2.28 7.09 -22.28
N GLY A 152 -2.45 7.58 -21.07
CA GLY A 152 -3.19 6.93 -19.99
C GLY A 152 -2.51 7.08 -18.65
N THR A 153 -3.29 6.91 -17.58
CA THR A 153 -2.85 7.03 -16.20
C THR A 153 -2.88 5.70 -15.44
N ILE A 154 -3.39 4.64 -16.07
CA ILE A 154 -3.40 3.29 -15.51
C ILE A 154 -2.14 2.58 -16.00
N ILE A 155 -1.20 2.39 -15.09
CA ILE A 155 0.05 1.68 -15.35
C ILE A 155 -0.09 0.25 -14.82
N GLU A 156 0.08 -0.71 -15.73
CA GLU A 156 0.14 -2.12 -15.32
C GLU A 156 1.39 -2.38 -14.50
N GLU A 157 1.23 -3.06 -13.37
CA GLU A 157 2.35 -3.53 -12.58
C GLU A 157 3.16 -4.56 -13.40
N PRO A 158 4.49 -4.44 -13.42
CA PRO A 158 5.32 -5.41 -14.10
C PRO A 158 5.17 -6.80 -13.48
N LEU A 159 4.89 -7.78 -14.31
CA LEU A 159 4.78 -9.19 -13.90
C LEU A 159 5.92 -9.99 -14.50
N LEU A 160 6.57 -10.82 -13.66
CA LEU A 160 7.56 -11.78 -14.08
C LEU A 160 6.94 -13.17 -14.21
N ASN A 161 7.30 -13.91 -15.25
CA ASN A 161 6.93 -15.32 -15.38
C ASN A 161 7.76 -16.16 -14.41
N VAL A 162 7.13 -16.91 -13.53
CA VAL A 162 7.81 -17.84 -12.63
C VAL A 162 8.16 -19.11 -13.40
N ARG A 163 9.47 -19.39 -13.53
CA ARG A 163 9.99 -20.53 -14.28
C ARG A 163 10.74 -21.50 -13.39
N LEU A 164 10.22 -22.72 -13.31
CA LEU A 164 10.86 -23.79 -12.55
C LEU A 164 12.04 -24.39 -13.33
N VAL A 165 13.24 -24.21 -12.79
CA VAL A 165 14.48 -24.78 -13.38
C VAL A 165 14.60 -26.25 -12.96
N ARG A 166 14.76 -27.16 -13.94
CA ARG A 166 15.16 -28.53 -13.65
C ARG A 166 16.71 -28.56 -13.55
N ARG A 167 17.25 -28.98 -12.41
CA ARG A 167 18.67 -29.33 -12.28
C ARG A 167 18.95 -30.55 -13.14
N GLY A 168 19.23 -30.33 -14.42
CA GLY A 168 19.72 -31.38 -15.35
C GLY A 168 21.22 -31.20 -15.56
N ARG A 169 22.01 -32.26 -15.39
CA ARG A 169 23.39 -32.38 -15.82
C ARG A 169 23.42 -32.35 -17.36
N GLY A 170 23.56 -31.18 -17.97
CA GLY A 170 23.73 -31.10 -19.43
C GLY A 170 24.40 -29.79 -19.81
N LYS A 171 25.50 -29.87 -20.54
CA LYS A 171 26.39 -28.79 -21.03
C LYS A 171 25.81 -27.94 -22.18
N SER A 172 24.49 -27.76 -22.28
CA SER A 172 23.90 -26.86 -23.28
C SER A 172 23.07 -25.79 -22.61
N GLY A 173 23.45 -24.54 -22.82
CA GLY A 173 23.00 -23.34 -22.12
C GLY A 173 21.57 -22.87 -22.41
N GLY A 174 20.59 -23.75 -22.47
CA GLY A 174 19.17 -23.43 -22.53
C GLY A 174 18.51 -23.72 -21.19
N MET A 175 18.23 -22.70 -20.35
CA MET A 175 17.42 -22.87 -19.15
C MET A 175 15.95 -23.00 -19.56
N GLY A 176 15.56 -24.13 -20.16
CA GLY A 176 14.16 -24.50 -20.37
C GLY A 176 13.54 -24.94 -19.04
N GLY A 177 12.55 -24.20 -18.55
CA GLY A 177 11.80 -24.53 -17.33
C GLY A 177 10.30 -24.48 -17.57
N MET A 178 9.52 -25.17 -16.74
CA MET A 178 8.06 -25.10 -16.78
C MET A 178 7.59 -23.77 -16.22
N SER A 179 6.74 -23.04 -16.94
CA SER A 179 6.07 -21.85 -16.41
C SER A 179 5.03 -22.26 -15.35
N LEU A 180 5.14 -21.67 -14.18
CA LEU A 180 4.21 -21.89 -13.05
C LEU A 180 3.12 -20.83 -12.95
N GLY A 181 3.30 -19.66 -13.59
CA GLY A 181 2.42 -18.51 -13.51
C GLY A 181 3.19 -17.20 -13.52
N LYS A 182 2.54 -16.14 -13.06
CA LYS A 182 3.13 -14.79 -13.00
C LYS A 182 3.14 -14.28 -11.55
N VAL A 183 4.20 -13.58 -11.20
CA VAL A 183 4.40 -12.91 -9.89
C VAL A 183 4.73 -11.45 -10.13
N GLU A 184 4.35 -10.57 -9.23
CA GLU A 184 4.73 -9.15 -9.31
C GLU A 184 6.25 -9.01 -9.17
N GLU A 185 6.87 -8.23 -10.08
CA GLU A 185 8.31 -7.94 -10.07
C GLU A 185 8.75 -7.40 -8.72
N TYR A 186 7.92 -6.53 -8.13
CA TYR A 186 8.09 -5.97 -6.81
C TYR A 186 8.38 -7.00 -5.71
N PHE A 187 7.59 -8.07 -5.66
CA PHE A 187 7.82 -9.11 -4.65
C PHE A 187 9.16 -9.79 -4.89
N VAL A 188 9.49 -10.07 -6.15
CA VAL A 188 10.73 -10.77 -6.50
C VAL A 188 11.97 -9.91 -6.23
N GLU A 189 11.87 -8.58 -6.36
CA GLU A 189 12.95 -7.64 -6.01
C GLU A 189 13.29 -7.64 -4.50
N THR A 190 12.36 -8.07 -3.64
CA THR A 190 12.63 -8.26 -2.21
C THR A 190 13.38 -9.54 -1.88
N LEU A 191 13.59 -10.42 -2.86
CA LEU A 191 14.23 -11.70 -2.69
C LEU A 191 15.72 -11.63 -3.07
N SER A 192 16.55 -12.26 -2.24
CA SER A 192 17.94 -12.58 -2.56
C SER A 192 18.03 -14.00 -3.14
N PRO A 193 18.97 -14.29 -4.08
CA PRO A 193 19.19 -15.65 -4.55
C PRO A 193 19.41 -16.61 -3.36
N GLY A 194 18.63 -17.68 -3.32
CA GLY A 194 18.59 -18.63 -2.21
C GLY A 194 17.39 -18.47 -1.27
N ASP A 195 16.72 -17.31 -1.25
CA ASP A 195 15.49 -17.10 -0.50
C ASP A 195 14.40 -18.04 -1.00
N THR A 196 13.55 -18.47 -0.08
CA THR A 196 12.42 -19.34 -0.40
C THR A 196 11.12 -18.58 -0.30
N PHE A 197 10.17 -18.91 -1.18
CA PHE A 197 8.82 -18.32 -1.17
C PHE A 197 7.77 -19.33 -1.62
N LEU A 198 6.54 -19.11 -1.16
CA LEU A 198 5.40 -19.94 -1.53
C LEU A 198 4.76 -19.38 -2.81
N PHE A 199 4.57 -20.23 -3.82
CA PHE A 199 3.91 -19.84 -5.07
C PHE A 199 3.12 -21.02 -5.65
N SER A 200 1.83 -20.80 -5.92
CA SER A 200 0.93 -21.84 -6.47
C SER A 200 0.94 -23.15 -5.67
N GLY A 201 0.91 -23.06 -4.32
CA GLY A 201 0.95 -24.18 -3.41
C GLY A 201 2.29 -24.93 -3.36
N ARG A 202 3.36 -24.37 -3.91
CA ARG A 202 4.71 -24.97 -3.93
C ARG A 202 5.71 -24.07 -3.25
N MET A 203 6.58 -24.68 -2.47
CA MET A 203 7.74 -23.99 -1.93
C MET A 203 8.83 -23.92 -2.98
N LEU A 204 9.21 -22.71 -3.34
CA LEU A 204 10.20 -22.44 -4.38
C LEU A 204 11.37 -21.66 -3.79
N ARG A 205 12.57 -21.96 -4.29
CA ARG A 205 13.78 -21.18 -4.01
C ARG A 205 14.02 -20.23 -5.16
N PHE A 206 14.22 -18.96 -4.86
CA PHE A 206 14.59 -17.96 -5.84
C PHE A 206 16.04 -18.15 -6.29
N GLU A 207 16.26 -18.27 -7.60
CA GLU A 207 17.57 -18.45 -8.20
C GLU A 207 18.07 -17.16 -8.91
N GLY A 208 17.15 -16.31 -9.36
CA GLY A 208 17.45 -15.03 -9.99
C GLY A 208 16.42 -14.58 -11.03
N ILE A 209 16.63 -13.37 -11.56
CA ILE A 209 15.81 -12.80 -12.64
C ILE A 209 16.65 -12.76 -13.91
N ARG A 210 16.06 -13.14 -15.04
CA ARG A 210 16.61 -12.88 -16.38
C ARG A 210 15.50 -12.40 -17.29
N GLU A 211 15.72 -11.24 -17.90
CA GLU A 211 14.68 -10.57 -18.70
C GLU A 211 13.37 -10.41 -17.94
N ASN A 212 12.31 -11.07 -18.37
CA ASN A 212 10.97 -11.01 -17.77
C ASN A 212 10.62 -12.31 -17.03
N GLU A 213 11.63 -13.08 -16.61
CA GLU A 213 11.46 -14.40 -16.00
C GLU A 213 12.13 -14.46 -14.62
N CYS A 214 11.36 -14.93 -13.64
CA CYS A 214 11.80 -15.29 -12.30
C CYS A 214 12.14 -16.78 -12.28
N TYR A 215 13.42 -17.12 -12.22
CA TYR A 215 13.89 -18.50 -12.16
C TYR A 215 13.85 -19.02 -10.73
N VAL A 216 13.24 -20.20 -10.58
CA VAL A 216 13.06 -20.85 -9.28
C VAL A 216 13.39 -22.32 -9.34
N SER A 217 13.80 -22.90 -8.22
CA SER A 217 13.92 -24.35 -8.02
C SER A 217 13.00 -24.81 -6.90
N ASN A 218 12.66 -26.12 -6.86
CA ASN A 218 11.91 -26.67 -5.74
C ASN A 218 12.75 -26.56 -4.46
N ALA A 219 12.11 -26.15 -3.37
CA ALA A 219 12.68 -26.10 -2.03
C ALA A 219 11.89 -27.02 -1.09
N ALA A 220 12.54 -27.48 -0.02
CA ALA A 220 11.92 -28.25 1.04
C ALA A 220 12.38 -27.73 2.39
N GLY A 221 11.44 -27.55 3.32
CA GLY A 221 11.72 -27.48 4.75
C GLY A 221 12.41 -26.21 5.28
N GLN A 222 12.25 -25.03 4.67
CA GLN A 222 12.81 -23.76 5.17
C GLN A 222 11.79 -22.61 5.17
N ASP A 223 12.14 -21.49 5.83
CA ASP A 223 11.31 -20.29 5.90
C ASP A 223 11.03 -19.67 4.52
N ALA A 224 9.76 -19.62 4.03
CA ALA A 224 9.34 -19.05 2.76
C ALA A 224 8.61 -17.73 2.93
N LYS A 225 8.93 -16.75 2.12
CA LYS A 225 8.17 -15.51 2.03
C LYS A 225 6.90 -15.77 1.23
N VAL A 226 5.79 -15.15 1.61
CA VAL A 226 4.53 -15.22 0.84
C VAL A 226 4.45 -13.99 -0.07
N PRO A 227 4.19 -14.16 -1.37
CA PRO A 227 4.00 -13.03 -2.26
C PRO A 227 2.86 -12.13 -1.80
N ALA A 228 3.15 -10.85 -1.58
CA ALA A 228 2.14 -9.84 -1.39
C ALA A 228 1.87 -9.16 -2.73
N TYR A 229 0.62 -9.19 -3.19
CA TYR A 229 0.20 -8.52 -4.41
C TYR A 229 -0.26 -7.10 -4.10
N ALA A 230 0.32 -6.09 -4.75
CA ALA A 230 0.01 -4.68 -4.51
C ALA A 230 -1.40 -4.29 -4.98
N GLY A 231 -1.95 -4.95 -5.99
CA GLY A 231 -3.23 -4.62 -6.63
C GLY A 231 -4.49 -5.16 -5.96
N GLY A 232 -4.41 -5.89 -4.84
CA GLY A 232 -5.51 -6.74 -4.41
C GLY A 232 -6.37 -6.26 -3.24
N LYS A 233 -5.93 -5.31 -2.43
CA LYS A 233 -6.64 -4.99 -1.18
C LYS A 233 -6.92 -3.49 -1.05
N PHE A 234 -8.16 -3.10 -1.29
CA PHE A 234 -8.63 -1.75 -0.93
C PHE A 234 -8.51 -1.57 0.58
N PRO A 235 -7.96 -0.44 1.05
CA PRO A 235 -7.91 -0.16 2.48
C PRO A 235 -9.31 0.08 3.03
N LEU A 236 -9.49 -0.21 4.32
CA LEU A 236 -10.68 0.18 5.08
C LEU A 236 -10.88 1.70 4.98
N SER A 237 -12.08 2.15 4.63
CA SER A 237 -12.37 3.60 4.55
C SER A 237 -12.32 4.28 5.91
N THR A 238 -12.02 5.57 5.94
CA THR A 238 -11.95 6.35 7.19
C THR A 238 -13.31 6.38 7.90
N TYR A 239 -14.41 6.45 7.14
CA TYR A 239 -15.76 6.42 7.70
C TYR A 239 -16.04 5.07 8.41
N LEU A 240 -15.84 3.93 7.73
CA LEU A 240 -16.08 2.64 8.35
C LEU A 240 -15.11 2.37 9.51
N ALA A 241 -13.88 2.87 9.44
CA ALA A 241 -12.92 2.79 10.52
C ALA A 241 -13.41 3.51 11.79
N SER A 242 -13.98 4.73 11.64
CA SER A 242 -14.53 5.47 12.77
C SER A 242 -15.76 4.79 13.35
N GLU A 243 -16.64 4.25 12.52
CA GLU A 243 -17.82 3.51 12.98
C GLU A 243 -17.45 2.21 13.71
N VAL A 244 -16.44 1.49 13.26
CA VAL A 244 -15.92 0.31 13.97
C VAL A 244 -15.36 0.71 15.34
N ARG A 245 -14.60 1.82 15.43
CA ARG A 245 -14.12 2.32 16.73
C ARG A 245 -15.28 2.73 17.67
N ALA A 246 -16.25 3.46 17.15
CA ALA A 246 -17.44 3.87 17.92
C ALA A 246 -18.22 2.64 18.42
N MET A 247 -18.38 1.61 17.60
CA MET A 247 -19.05 0.37 17.96
C MET A 247 -18.29 -0.42 19.04
N LEU A 248 -16.97 -0.47 18.98
CA LEU A 248 -16.13 -1.08 20.02
C LEU A 248 -16.22 -0.34 21.34
N ALA A 249 -16.25 1.01 21.31
CA ALA A 249 -16.26 1.86 22.49
C ALA A 249 -17.61 1.84 23.21
N ASP A 250 -18.71 1.55 22.53
CA ASP A 250 -20.08 1.59 23.09
C ASP A 250 -20.69 0.19 23.26
N PRO A 251 -20.68 -0.38 24.47
CA PRO A 251 -21.31 -1.67 24.74
C PRO A 251 -22.83 -1.74 24.44
N ALA A 252 -23.53 -0.61 24.41
CA ALA A 252 -24.96 -0.60 24.08
C ALA A 252 -25.21 -1.06 22.62
N ARG A 253 -24.28 -0.80 21.72
CA ARG A 253 -24.33 -1.22 20.30
C ARG A 253 -24.11 -2.73 20.12
N TRP A 254 -23.57 -3.44 21.11
CA TRP A 254 -23.24 -4.86 20.97
C TRP A 254 -24.47 -5.77 20.91
N SER A 255 -25.60 -5.32 21.44
CA SER A 255 -26.86 -6.07 21.35
C SER A 255 -27.35 -6.31 19.91
N ALA A 256 -26.88 -5.48 18.96
CA ALA A 256 -27.17 -5.62 17.52
C ALA A 256 -26.17 -6.52 16.79
N LEU A 257 -25.14 -7.02 17.47
CA LEU A 257 -24.11 -7.92 16.91
C LEU A 257 -24.51 -9.39 17.12
N PRO A 258 -23.99 -10.32 16.31
CA PRO A 258 -24.09 -11.74 16.61
C PRO A 258 -23.53 -12.06 18.00
N THR A 259 -24.15 -13.01 18.70
CA THR A 259 -23.81 -13.37 20.10
C THR A 259 -22.32 -13.66 20.26
N GLN A 260 -21.71 -14.41 19.33
CA GLN A 260 -20.29 -14.76 19.37
C GLN A 260 -19.35 -13.54 19.31
N VAL A 261 -19.78 -12.47 18.65
CA VAL A 261 -18.99 -11.21 18.56
C VAL A 261 -19.16 -10.40 19.85
N ALA A 262 -20.38 -10.29 20.38
CA ALA A 262 -20.65 -9.61 21.65
C ALA A 262 -19.93 -10.29 22.82
N GLU A 263 -19.93 -11.63 22.86
CA GLU A 263 -19.16 -12.42 23.84
C GLU A 263 -17.67 -12.18 23.72
N TRP A 264 -17.12 -12.22 22.50
CA TRP A 264 -15.71 -11.95 22.23
C TRP A 264 -15.28 -10.56 22.74
N LEU A 265 -16.06 -9.51 22.50
CA LEU A 265 -15.81 -8.17 23.02
C LEU A 265 -15.92 -8.14 24.55
N SER A 266 -16.86 -8.86 25.14
CA SER A 266 -17.03 -8.97 26.59
C SER A 266 -15.83 -9.67 27.25
N ILE A 267 -15.28 -10.71 26.62
CA ILE A 267 -14.08 -11.41 27.08
C ILE A 267 -12.88 -10.50 26.97
N GLN A 268 -12.72 -9.80 25.84
CA GLN A 268 -11.65 -8.81 25.65
C GLN A 268 -11.65 -7.75 26.77
N LYS A 269 -12.83 -7.20 27.09
CA LYS A 269 -12.98 -6.19 28.14
C LYS A 269 -12.55 -6.71 29.51
N ARG A 270 -12.74 -8.00 29.77
CA ARG A 270 -12.32 -8.64 31.05
C ARG A 270 -10.82 -9.03 31.06
N ALA A 271 -10.30 -9.51 29.92
CA ALA A 271 -8.93 -9.98 29.81
C ALA A 271 -7.91 -8.82 29.67
N SER A 272 -8.34 -7.68 29.12
CA SER A 272 -7.50 -6.52 28.85
C SER A 272 -8.29 -5.22 28.94
N ALA A 273 -8.52 -4.59 27.79
CA ALA A 273 -9.32 -3.40 27.63
C ALA A 273 -9.95 -3.36 26.22
N LEU A 274 -10.92 -2.46 26.06
CA LEU A 274 -11.35 -2.01 24.73
C LEU A 274 -10.97 -0.53 24.58
N PRO A 275 -10.49 -0.12 23.40
CA PRO A 275 -10.18 1.30 23.18
C PRO A 275 -11.43 2.13 23.18
N GLY A 276 -11.39 3.34 23.72
CA GLY A 276 -12.37 4.38 23.43
C GLY A 276 -12.27 4.80 21.96
N GLU A 277 -13.28 5.50 21.46
CA GLU A 277 -13.37 5.90 20.04
C GLU A 277 -12.11 6.67 19.56
N ARG A 278 -11.52 7.48 20.44
CA ARG A 278 -10.35 8.31 20.14
C ARG A 278 -9.05 7.76 20.72
N ASP A 279 -9.08 6.66 21.45
CA ASP A 279 -7.93 6.09 22.12
C ASP A 279 -7.16 5.14 21.20
N LEU A 280 -5.88 4.91 21.53
CA LEU A 280 -5.08 3.82 21.00
C LEU A 280 -4.83 2.81 22.10
N LEU A 281 -5.38 1.62 21.99
CA LEU A 281 -4.99 0.50 22.84
C LEU A 281 -3.68 -0.07 22.32
N VAL A 282 -2.72 -0.23 23.21
CA VAL A 282 -1.44 -0.93 22.98
C VAL A 282 -1.31 -2.04 24.01
N GLU A 283 -1.24 -3.26 23.56
CA GLU A 283 -1.02 -4.43 24.40
C GLU A 283 0.40 -4.95 24.23
N THR A 284 1.04 -5.34 25.31
CA THR A 284 2.35 -5.99 25.29
C THR A 284 2.29 -7.30 26.07
N PHE A 285 2.86 -8.36 25.52
CA PHE A 285 2.89 -9.68 26.16
C PHE A 285 4.05 -10.54 25.67
N PRO A 286 4.57 -11.45 26.52
CA PRO A 286 5.54 -12.46 26.12
C PRO A 286 4.82 -13.64 25.46
N ARG A 287 5.43 -14.26 24.43
CA ARG A 287 5.01 -15.56 23.89
C ARG A 287 6.20 -16.32 23.35
N GLY A 288 6.46 -17.49 23.91
CA GLY A 288 7.66 -18.26 23.62
C GLY A 288 8.93 -17.50 24.02
N LYS A 289 9.84 -17.28 23.08
CA LYS A 289 11.10 -16.53 23.30
C LYS A 289 11.05 -15.08 22.83
N ARG A 290 9.87 -14.57 22.50
CA ARG A 290 9.67 -13.23 21.90
C ARG A 290 8.70 -12.42 22.75
N PHE A 291 8.79 -11.12 22.58
CA PHE A 291 7.88 -10.14 23.16
C PHE A 291 7.10 -9.46 22.05
N TYR A 292 5.82 -9.30 22.23
CA TYR A 292 4.91 -8.73 21.25
C TYR A 292 4.35 -7.41 21.73
N MET A 293 4.23 -6.48 20.83
CA MET A 293 3.46 -5.25 20.99
C MET A 293 2.38 -5.23 19.92
N VAL A 294 1.13 -5.15 20.34
CA VAL A 294 -0.03 -5.05 19.43
C VAL A 294 -0.72 -3.74 19.67
N ALA A 295 -0.81 -2.93 18.63
CA ALA A 295 -1.55 -1.67 18.62
C ALA A 295 -2.82 -1.81 17.77
N TYR A 296 -3.92 -1.14 18.17
CA TYR A 296 -5.21 -1.20 17.49
C TYR A 296 -5.66 0.19 16.97
N PRO A 297 -5.02 0.71 15.92
CA PRO A 297 -5.35 2.05 15.42
C PRO A 297 -6.65 2.09 14.62
N PHE A 298 -7.07 1.00 13.97
CA PHE A 298 -8.24 0.92 13.08
C PHE A 298 -8.21 1.98 11.96
N GLU A 299 -7.08 2.16 11.31
CA GLU A 299 -6.92 3.16 10.24
C GLU A 299 -6.57 2.56 8.88
N GLY A 300 -6.75 1.24 8.74
CA GLY A 300 -6.51 0.56 7.48
C GLY A 300 -5.04 0.16 7.28
N ARG A 301 -4.88 -0.88 6.48
CA ARG A 301 -3.61 -1.59 6.33
C ARG A 301 -2.45 -0.71 5.85
N LEU A 302 -2.69 0.23 4.91
CA LEU A 302 -1.62 1.06 4.36
C LEU A 302 -1.01 1.99 5.43
N ALA A 303 -1.85 2.72 6.17
CA ALA A 303 -1.39 3.56 7.28
C ALA A 303 -0.68 2.73 8.35
N HIS A 304 -1.20 1.51 8.66
CA HIS A 304 -0.55 0.61 9.62
C HIS A 304 0.78 0.06 9.13
N GLN A 305 0.95 -0.21 7.83
CA GLN A 305 2.24 -0.62 7.27
C GLN A 305 3.27 0.48 7.40
N THR A 306 2.91 1.72 7.07
CA THR A 306 3.79 2.87 7.24
C THR A 306 4.13 3.08 8.71
N LEU A 307 3.15 3.03 9.59
CA LEU A 307 3.35 3.09 11.04
C LEU A 307 4.30 1.99 11.52
N GLY A 308 4.09 0.74 11.10
CA GLY A 308 4.93 -0.41 11.47
C GLY A 308 6.39 -0.23 11.08
N MET A 309 6.65 0.28 9.88
CA MET A 309 8.01 0.57 9.42
C MET A 309 8.69 1.67 10.26
N LEU A 310 7.98 2.75 10.56
CA LEU A 310 8.51 3.86 11.37
C LEU A 310 8.75 3.43 12.82
N LEU A 311 7.80 2.69 13.42
CA LEU A 311 7.93 2.15 14.77
C LEU A 311 9.10 1.15 14.88
N THR A 312 9.28 0.28 13.89
CA THR A 312 10.40 -0.67 13.87
C THR A 312 11.75 0.07 13.97
N ARG A 313 11.94 1.16 13.21
CA ARG A 313 13.16 2.00 13.29
C ARG A 313 13.33 2.65 14.65
N ARG A 314 12.28 3.16 15.26
CA ARG A 314 12.33 3.75 16.60
C ARG A 314 12.68 2.70 17.65
N LEU A 315 12.09 1.51 17.54
CA LEU A 315 12.40 0.38 18.41
C LEU A 315 13.85 -0.10 18.26
N GLU A 316 14.40 -0.13 17.03
CA GLU A 316 15.82 -0.42 16.80
C GLU A 316 16.72 0.58 17.50
N ARG A 317 16.48 1.89 17.34
CA ARG A 317 17.25 2.95 18.02
C ARG A 317 17.16 2.87 19.54
N ALA A 318 16.00 2.44 20.05
CA ALA A 318 15.79 2.21 21.48
C ALA A 318 16.40 0.89 22.00
N GLY A 319 16.99 0.08 21.11
CA GLY A 319 17.62 -1.20 21.48
C GLY A 319 16.61 -2.30 21.85
N ALA A 320 15.37 -2.24 21.33
CA ALA A 320 14.34 -3.24 21.58
C ALA A 320 14.50 -4.50 20.72
N GLU A 321 15.40 -4.52 19.75
CA GLU A 321 15.69 -5.65 18.85
C GLU A 321 14.44 -6.15 18.11
N PRO A 322 13.73 -5.30 17.31
CA PRO A 322 12.56 -5.76 16.57
C PRO A 322 12.96 -6.77 15.48
N HIS A 323 12.18 -7.84 15.36
CA HIS A 323 12.41 -8.89 14.37
C HIS A 323 11.47 -8.80 13.17
N GLY A 324 10.36 -8.06 13.31
CA GLY A 324 9.41 -7.85 12.23
C GLY A 324 8.08 -7.29 12.71
N PHE A 325 7.19 -7.03 11.78
CA PHE A 325 5.83 -6.61 12.07
C PHE A 325 4.85 -7.16 11.03
N VAL A 326 3.58 -7.21 11.41
CA VAL A 326 2.46 -7.50 10.51
C VAL A 326 1.37 -6.46 10.72
N ALA A 327 0.73 -6.04 9.64
CA ALA A 327 -0.34 -5.05 9.66
C ALA A 327 -1.60 -5.59 8.99
N THR A 328 -2.75 -5.39 9.65
CA THR A 328 -4.09 -5.60 9.11
C THR A 328 -4.82 -4.27 8.96
N ASP A 329 -6.08 -4.27 8.52
CA ASP A 329 -6.88 -3.04 8.51
C ASP A 329 -7.23 -2.53 9.92
N TYR A 330 -7.10 -3.39 10.95
CA TYR A 330 -7.58 -3.14 12.32
C TYR A 330 -6.46 -2.99 13.33
N ALA A 331 -5.38 -3.73 13.15
CA ALA A 331 -4.30 -3.83 14.11
C ALA A 331 -2.93 -3.94 13.45
N LEU A 332 -1.90 -3.59 14.23
CA LEU A 332 -0.49 -3.73 13.92
C LEU A 332 0.16 -4.53 15.04
N ALA A 333 0.87 -5.61 14.72
CA ALA A 333 1.67 -6.37 15.66
C ALA A 333 3.15 -6.28 15.31
N ILE A 334 4.00 -6.02 16.31
CA ILE A 334 5.46 -6.01 16.22
C ILE A 334 5.98 -7.04 17.20
N TRP A 335 6.99 -7.83 16.82
CA TRP A 335 7.66 -8.75 17.74
C TRP A 335 9.14 -8.44 17.82
N ALA A 336 9.68 -8.58 19.02
CA ALA A 336 11.01 -8.14 19.39
C ALA A 336 11.73 -9.15 20.29
N GLY A 337 13.06 -9.04 20.35
CA GLY A 337 13.89 -9.81 21.25
C GLY A 337 13.87 -9.31 22.69
N ARG A 338 13.46 -8.05 22.92
CA ARG A 338 13.35 -7.45 24.26
C ARG A 338 11.93 -7.05 24.59
N ASP A 339 11.63 -7.04 25.88
CA ASP A 339 10.32 -6.69 26.42
C ASP A 339 10.04 -5.18 26.27
N ILE A 340 9.22 -4.84 25.27
CA ILE A 340 8.81 -3.45 24.98
C ILE A 340 7.97 -2.89 26.13
N GLY A 341 7.12 -3.73 26.76
CA GLY A 341 6.31 -3.33 27.91
C GLY A 341 7.18 -2.94 29.10
N ALA A 342 8.16 -3.79 29.45
CA ALA A 342 9.10 -3.49 30.52
C ALA A 342 9.97 -2.25 30.22
N LEU A 343 10.37 -2.03 28.98
CA LEU A 343 11.07 -0.80 28.55
C LEU A 343 10.20 0.44 28.74
N HIS A 344 8.90 0.34 28.45
CA HIS A 344 7.93 1.42 28.65
C HIS A 344 7.74 1.71 30.16
N GLU A 345 7.46 0.69 30.97
CA GLU A 345 7.24 0.82 32.40
C GLU A 345 8.47 1.38 33.15
N ALA A 346 9.66 1.04 32.66
CA ALA A 346 10.92 1.58 33.19
C ALA A 346 11.21 3.02 32.72
N GLY A 347 10.33 3.65 31.92
CA GLY A 347 10.53 4.98 31.35
C GLY A 347 11.65 5.08 30.31
N ARG A 348 12.19 3.95 29.85
CA ARG A 348 13.27 3.90 28.85
C ARG A 348 12.75 4.03 27.40
N LEU A 349 11.48 3.70 27.20
CA LEU A 349 10.79 3.80 25.91
C LEU A 349 9.32 4.21 26.16
N PRO A 350 9.05 5.48 26.47
CA PRO A 350 7.68 5.95 26.62
C PRO A 350 6.87 5.74 25.32
N LEU A 351 5.70 5.13 25.41
CA LEU A 351 4.85 4.93 24.23
C LEU A 351 4.41 6.26 23.59
N ALA A 352 4.30 7.33 24.40
CA ALA A 352 4.00 8.66 23.87
C ALA A 352 5.07 9.13 22.86
N ASP A 353 6.36 8.90 23.18
CA ASP A 353 7.48 9.27 22.30
C ASP A 353 7.55 8.32 21.10
N LEU A 354 7.22 7.03 21.32
CA LEU A 354 7.22 6.03 20.25
C LEU A 354 6.18 6.36 19.16
N PHE A 355 5.01 6.88 19.54
CA PHE A 355 3.91 7.27 18.66
C PHE A 355 3.79 8.79 18.44
N ASP A 356 4.88 9.54 18.62
CA ASP A 356 4.86 10.98 18.39
C ASP A 356 4.77 11.33 16.91
N GLU A 357 4.10 12.46 16.60
CA GLU A 357 3.90 12.96 15.23
C GLU A 357 5.21 13.31 14.53
N ASP A 358 6.30 13.56 15.25
CA ASP A 358 7.60 13.88 14.69
C ASP A 358 8.16 12.74 13.81
N MET A 359 7.62 11.50 13.94
CA MET A 359 7.95 10.41 13.02
C MET A 359 7.61 10.72 11.55
N LEU A 360 6.69 11.64 11.28
CA LEU A 360 6.31 12.05 9.92
C LEU A 360 7.28 13.07 9.31
N GLY A 361 8.25 13.56 10.07
CA GLY A 361 9.36 14.38 9.60
C GLY A 361 10.58 13.53 9.25
N ASP A 362 11.64 13.71 10.04
CA ASP A 362 12.97 13.12 9.77
C ASP A 362 12.95 11.59 9.63
N ASP A 363 12.12 10.88 10.41
CA ASP A 363 12.05 9.40 10.34
C ASP A 363 11.46 8.93 9.02
N LEU A 364 10.39 9.58 8.55
CA LEU A 364 9.76 9.29 7.27
C LEU A 364 10.69 9.65 6.11
N ASP A 365 11.30 10.84 6.16
CA ASP A 365 12.21 11.30 5.11
C ASP A 365 13.45 10.40 5.00
N ALA A 366 14.05 10.02 6.13
CA ALA A 366 15.17 9.08 6.17
C ALA A 366 14.78 7.71 5.63
N TRP A 367 13.60 7.22 5.99
CA TRP A 367 13.10 5.94 5.47
C TRP A 367 12.84 6.00 3.96
N LEU A 368 12.19 7.06 3.48
CA LEU A 368 11.93 7.25 2.05
C LEU A 368 13.22 7.35 1.23
N ALA A 369 14.25 8.00 1.79
CA ALA A 369 15.55 8.15 1.12
C ALA A 369 16.26 6.79 0.88
N GLU A 370 16.05 5.81 1.75
CA GLU A 370 16.62 4.46 1.66
C GLU A 370 15.69 3.47 0.95
N SER A 371 14.40 3.82 0.80
CA SER A 371 13.37 2.93 0.27
C SER A 371 13.40 2.88 -1.26
N TRP A 372 13.36 1.68 -1.84
CA TRP A 372 13.13 1.44 -3.27
C TRP A 372 11.70 1.83 -3.71
N MET A 373 10.79 2.06 -2.77
CA MET A 373 9.38 2.39 -3.03
C MET A 373 9.23 3.67 -3.87
N LEU A 374 10.06 4.69 -3.63
CA LEU A 374 10.07 5.89 -4.45
C LEU A 374 10.51 5.64 -5.90
N LYS A 375 11.45 4.73 -6.14
CA LYS A 375 11.84 4.33 -7.50
C LYS A 375 10.68 3.71 -8.26
N ARG A 376 9.88 2.86 -7.58
CA ARG A 376 8.68 2.26 -8.15
C ARG A 376 7.63 3.32 -8.52
N THR A 377 7.30 4.22 -7.59
CA THR A 377 6.36 5.31 -7.84
C THR A 377 6.88 6.24 -8.94
N PHE A 378 8.17 6.57 -8.93
CA PHE A 378 8.80 7.35 -9.99
C PHE A 378 8.66 6.70 -11.37
N ARG A 379 8.77 5.38 -11.45
CA ARG A 379 8.57 4.63 -12.70
C ARG A 379 7.18 4.88 -13.27
N ALA A 380 6.14 4.83 -12.44
CA ALA A 380 4.77 5.13 -12.85
C ALA A 380 4.64 6.59 -13.33
N CYS A 381 5.09 7.56 -12.54
CA CYS A 381 5.08 8.99 -12.90
C CYS A 381 5.86 9.26 -14.20
N ALA A 382 7.01 8.60 -14.39
CA ALA A 382 7.84 8.75 -15.60
C ALA A 382 7.14 8.21 -16.87
N VAL A 383 6.38 7.14 -16.74
CA VAL A 383 5.59 6.58 -17.86
C VAL A 383 4.37 7.47 -18.13
N ILE A 384 3.61 7.88 -17.09
CA ILE A 384 2.44 8.75 -17.23
C ILE A 384 2.81 10.07 -17.89
N SER A 385 3.88 10.72 -17.41
CA SER A 385 4.35 12.00 -17.97
C SER A 385 4.97 11.90 -19.37
N GLY A 386 5.17 10.67 -19.88
CA GLY A 386 5.84 10.41 -21.14
C GLY A 386 7.35 10.66 -21.12
N LEU A 387 8.00 10.74 -19.95
CA LEU A 387 9.46 10.76 -19.85
C LEU A 387 10.06 9.44 -20.32
N ILE A 388 9.38 8.34 -20.00
CA ILE A 388 9.71 6.99 -20.44
C ILE A 388 8.55 6.46 -21.27
N GLU A 389 8.83 6.13 -22.51
CA GLU A 389 7.87 5.54 -23.43
C GLU A 389 7.94 4.02 -23.34
N LYS A 390 6.80 3.39 -23.04
CA LYS A 390 6.66 1.93 -23.01
C LYS A 390 6.52 1.36 -24.40
N ARG A 391 5.76 2.05 -25.27
CA ARG A 391 5.40 1.60 -26.63
C ARG A 391 6.00 2.49 -27.69
N HIS A 392 6.57 1.87 -28.71
CA HIS A 392 7.07 2.50 -29.93
C HIS A 392 6.37 1.84 -31.15
N PRO A 393 6.35 2.48 -32.33
CA PRO A 393 5.84 1.83 -33.52
C PRO A 393 6.52 0.47 -33.79
N GLY A 394 5.75 -0.63 -33.70
CA GLY A 394 6.24 -1.98 -33.92
C GLY A 394 7.07 -2.59 -32.78
N GLN A 395 7.25 -1.91 -31.65
CA GLN A 395 8.02 -2.40 -30.51
C GLN A 395 7.40 -1.98 -29.18
N GLU A 396 7.46 -2.86 -28.19
CA GLU A 396 7.12 -2.57 -26.80
C GLU A 396 8.33 -2.91 -25.92
N LYS A 397 8.71 -1.98 -25.04
CA LYS A 397 9.75 -2.22 -24.05
C LYS A 397 9.28 -3.23 -23.02
N THR A 398 10.14 -4.16 -22.66
CA THR A 398 9.88 -5.07 -21.53
C THR A 398 9.82 -4.30 -20.22
N GLY A 399 9.14 -4.85 -19.21
CA GLY A 399 9.09 -4.27 -17.85
C GLY A 399 10.49 -3.93 -17.35
N ARG A 400 11.46 -4.86 -17.49
CA ARG A 400 12.85 -4.66 -17.09
C ARG A 400 13.54 -3.48 -17.79
N GLN A 401 13.30 -3.28 -19.09
CA GLN A 401 13.88 -2.13 -19.81
C GLN A 401 13.30 -0.80 -19.29
N VAL A 402 12.01 -0.77 -18.94
CA VAL A 402 11.36 0.39 -18.33
C VAL A 402 11.94 0.63 -16.94
N THR A 403 12.08 -0.43 -16.12
CA THR A 403 12.66 -0.38 -14.77
C THR A 403 14.06 0.19 -14.77
N VAL A 404 14.98 -0.43 -15.52
CA VAL A 404 16.39 0.02 -15.60
C VAL A 404 16.49 1.48 -16.06
N SER A 405 15.69 1.86 -17.08
CA SER A 405 15.67 3.24 -17.56
C SER A 405 15.13 4.22 -16.51
N ALA A 406 14.07 3.84 -15.77
CA ALA A 406 13.47 4.66 -14.74
C ALA A 406 14.42 4.86 -13.55
N ASP A 407 15.04 3.78 -13.09
CA ASP A 407 15.94 3.79 -11.93
C ASP A 407 17.16 4.65 -12.21
N LEU A 408 17.75 4.53 -13.41
CA LEU A 408 18.88 5.37 -13.82
C LEU A 408 18.49 6.86 -13.85
N ILE A 409 17.34 7.20 -14.44
CA ILE A 409 16.87 8.58 -14.51
C ILE A 409 16.56 9.10 -13.10
N TYR A 410 15.92 8.29 -12.25
CA TYR A 410 15.64 8.65 -10.86
C TYR A 410 16.91 9.03 -10.09
N ASP A 411 17.95 8.19 -10.18
CA ASP A 411 19.22 8.43 -9.49
C ASP A 411 19.93 9.69 -10.02
N VAL A 412 19.89 9.93 -11.33
CA VAL A 412 20.42 11.18 -11.95
C VAL A 412 19.65 12.41 -11.46
N LEU A 413 18.32 12.38 -11.49
CA LEU A 413 17.51 13.52 -11.04
C LEU A 413 17.70 13.78 -9.54
N ARG A 414 17.72 12.74 -8.73
CA ARG A 414 17.94 12.86 -7.28
C ARG A 414 19.29 13.51 -6.96
N SER A 415 20.34 13.19 -7.73
CA SER A 415 21.68 13.69 -7.49
C SER A 415 21.92 15.09 -8.06
N HIS A 416 21.33 15.41 -9.21
CA HIS A 416 21.66 16.61 -9.98
C HIS A 416 20.52 17.62 -10.11
N ASP A 417 19.26 17.20 -9.81
CA ASP A 417 18.08 18.05 -9.88
C ASP A 417 17.04 17.61 -8.83
N PRO A 418 17.38 17.72 -7.52
CA PRO A 418 16.51 17.22 -6.44
C PRO A 418 15.15 17.92 -6.37
N GLY A 419 15.05 19.12 -6.98
CA GLY A 419 13.82 19.87 -7.14
C GLY A 419 12.98 19.52 -8.36
N HIS A 420 13.36 18.48 -9.12
CA HIS A 420 12.69 18.10 -10.36
C HIS A 420 11.21 17.80 -10.16
N ILE A 421 10.37 18.25 -11.12
CA ILE A 421 8.91 18.19 -11.01
C ILE A 421 8.40 16.75 -10.86
N LEU A 422 9.03 15.76 -11.49
CA LEU A 422 8.65 14.35 -11.35
C LEU A 422 9.06 13.75 -10.00
N LEU A 423 10.12 14.24 -9.36
CA LEU A 423 10.43 13.81 -7.99
C LEU A 423 9.40 14.36 -7.00
N GLN A 424 8.86 15.56 -7.25
CA GLN A 424 7.76 16.11 -6.47
C GLN A 424 6.47 15.31 -6.69
N ALA A 425 6.11 15.02 -7.95
CA ALA A 425 4.96 14.16 -8.28
C ALA A 425 5.10 12.79 -7.62
N THR A 426 6.28 12.17 -7.68
CA THR A 426 6.58 10.88 -7.06
C THR A 426 6.36 10.88 -5.55
N ARG A 427 6.87 11.90 -4.85
CA ARG A 427 6.67 12.02 -3.39
C ARG A 427 5.21 12.22 -3.03
N ALA A 428 4.49 13.07 -3.78
CA ALA A 428 3.07 13.32 -3.56
C ALA A 428 2.22 12.06 -3.79
N ASP A 429 2.49 11.32 -4.86
CA ASP A 429 1.78 10.08 -5.20
C ASP A 429 2.09 8.96 -4.19
N ALA A 430 3.35 8.79 -3.79
CA ALA A 430 3.73 7.84 -2.75
C ALA A 430 3.06 8.17 -1.41
N ALA A 431 3.06 9.44 -1.00
CA ALA A 431 2.45 9.88 0.25
C ALA A 431 0.94 9.63 0.28
N ALA A 432 0.23 9.84 -0.84
CA ALA A 432 -1.21 9.65 -0.94
C ALA A 432 -1.61 8.19 -1.16
N GLY A 433 -0.90 7.47 -2.03
CA GLY A 433 -1.31 6.17 -2.52
C GLY A 433 -0.74 4.99 -1.73
N LEU A 434 0.57 4.98 -1.47
CA LEU A 434 1.24 3.83 -0.87
C LEU A 434 1.41 3.94 0.64
N LEU A 435 1.59 5.16 1.16
CA LEU A 435 1.94 5.38 2.56
C LEU A 435 0.76 5.83 3.40
N ASP A 436 -0.26 6.37 2.76
CA ASP A 436 -1.43 6.98 3.43
C ASP A 436 -1.02 7.93 4.59
N VAL A 437 -0.01 8.77 4.31
CA VAL A 437 0.65 9.64 5.31
C VAL A 437 -0.34 10.57 5.98
N ARG A 438 -1.32 11.08 5.22
CA ARG A 438 -2.36 11.94 5.77
C ARG A 438 -3.14 11.23 6.86
N ARG A 439 -3.61 10.01 6.58
CA ARG A 439 -4.39 9.21 7.53
C ARG A 439 -3.56 8.83 8.75
N LEU A 440 -2.27 8.57 8.55
CA LEU A 440 -1.33 8.35 9.64
C LEU A 440 -1.17 9.61 10.49
N GLY A 441 -1.08 10.80 9.89
CA GLY A 441 -1.06 12.08 10.62
C GLY A 441 -2.33 12.31 11.42
N ASP A 442 -3.50 12.07 10.82
CA ASP A 442 -4.79 12.17 11.51
C ASP A 442 -4.88 11.18 12.70
N LEU A 443 -4.33 9.96 12.53
CA LEU A 443 -4.21 8.98 13.60
C LEU A 443 -3.37 9.51 14.75
N LEU A 444 -2.13 9.95 14.47
CA LEU A 444 -1.18 10.40 15.49
C LEU A 444 -1.73 11.61 16.28
N SER A 445 -2.32 12.57 15.57
CA SER A 445 -3.03 13.69 16.19
C SER A 445 -4.18 13.24 17.10
N ARG A 446 -4.98 12.27 16.65
CA ARG A 446 -6.13 11.74 17.40
C ARG A 446 -5.71 11.08 18.72
N ILE A 447 -4.61 10.31 18.69
CA ILE A 447 -4.16 9.51 19.83
C ILE A 447 -3.23 10.24 20.79
N ARG A 448 -2.85 11.48 20.52
CA ARG A 448 -1.97 12.29 21.37
C ARG A 448 -2.53 12.37 22.80
N GLY A 449 -1.78 11.85 23.79
CA GLY A 449 -2.20 11.78 25.20
C GLY A 449 -3.35 10.80 25.45
N ARG A 450 -3.66 9.88 24.51
CA ARG A 450 -4.78 8.92 24.59
C ARG A 450 -4.33 7.48 24.34
N ILE A 451 -3.07 7.16 24.64
CA ILE A 451 -2.55 5.81 24.54
C ILE A 451 -2.87 5.05 25.84
N VAL A 452 -3.57 3.95 25.69
CA VAL A 452 -3.91 3.04 26.79
C VAL A 452 -3.01 1.82 26.69
N HIS A 453 -2.04 1.69 27.59
CA HIS A 453 -1.17 0.52 27.64
C HIS A 453 -1.73 -0.57 28.55
N LYS A 454 -1.61 -1.83 28.12
CA LYS A 454 -1.89 -3.03 28.89
C LYS A 454 -0.75 -4.03 28.76
N GLY A 455 0.00 -4.21 29.84
CA GLY A 455 0.94 -5.32 29.99
C GLY A 455 0.16 -6.61 30.34
N LEU A 456 0.26 -7.61 29.49
CA LEU A 456 -0.47 -8.87 29.63
C LEU A 456 0.53 -10.03 29.78
N HIS A 457 0.07 -11.12 30.39
CA HIS A 457 0.87 -12.35 30.50
C HIS A 457 0.66 -13.32 29.32
N ARG A 458 -0.37 -13.08 28.51
CA ARG A 458 -0.76 -13.92 27.37
C ARG A 458 -1.47 -13.10 26.32
N VAL A 459 -1.71 -13.71 25.15
CA VAL A 459 -2.43 -13.08 24.03
C VAL A 459 -3.87 -12.72 24.44
N SER A 460 -4.34 -11.56 24.00
CA SER A 460 -5.72 -11.12 24.19
C SER A 460 -6.64 -11.58 23.04
N PRO A 461 -7.97 -11.68 23.26
CA PRO A 461 -8.92 -12.00 22.19
C PRO A 461 -8.82 -11.08 20.96
N LEU A 462 -8.57 -9.78 21.14
CA LEU A 462 -8.39 -8.83 20.04
C LEU A 462 -7.08 -9.08 19.27
N ALA A 463 -6.04 -9.59 19.92
CA ALA A 463 -4.75 -9.84 19.29
C ALA A 463 -4.76 -11.10 18.40
N VAL A 464 -5.63 -12.09 18.69
CA VAL A 464 -5.65 -13.38 17.96
C VAL A 464 -5.66 -13.20 16.44
N PRO A 465 -6.53 -12.39 15.82
CA PRO A 465 -6.58 -12.27 14.36
C PRO A 465 -5.27 -11.77 13.73
N VAL A 466 -4.59 -10.81 14.36
CA VAL A 466 -3.32 -10.30 13.83
C VAL A 466 -2.16 -11.25 14.11
N MET A 467 -2.22 -11.99 15.23
CA MET A 467 -1.23 -13.03 15.54
C MET A 467 -1.29 -14.21 14.55
N LEU A 468 -2.51 -14.57 14.07
CA LEU A 468 -2.69 -15.58 13.03
C LEU A 468 -2.07 -15.18 11.69
N GLU A 469 -2.07 -13.89 11.35
CA GLU A 469 -1.37 -13.41 10.15
C GLU A 469 0.16 -13.63 10.24
N ILE A 470 0.75 -13.50 11.45
CA ILE A 470 2.16 -13.86 11.68
C ILE A 470 2.39 -15.35 11.43
N GLY A 471 1.47 -16.21 11.89
CA GLY A 471 1.54 -17.66 11.69
C GLY A 471 1.45 -18.05 10.21
N ARG A 472 0.62 -17.36 9.42
CA ARG A 472 0.49 -17.56 7.97
C ARG A 472 1.78 -17.28 7.20
N GLU A 473 2.59 -16.35 7.65
CA GLU A 473 3.90 -16.09 7.04
C GLU A 473 4.94 -17.21 7.33
N SER A 474 4.71 -18.03 8.35
CA SER A 474 5.68 -18.99 8.88
C SER A 474 5.37 -20.47 8.58
N VAL A 475 4.14 -20.83 8.18
CA VAL A 475 3.66 -22.24 8.06
C VAL A 475 3.61 -22.68 6.60
N ARG A 476 3.90 -23.97 6.34
CA ARG A 476 4.11 -24.51 4.98
C ARG A 476 3.85 -26.00 4.81
N GLY A 477 3.23 -26.36 3.66
CA GLY A 477 3.10 -27.73 3.14
C GLY A 477 1.68 -28.28 3.21
N GLU A 478 1.50 -29.54 2.80
CA GLU A 478 0.19 -30.23 2.76
C GLU A 478 -0.51 -30.38 4.14
N GLY A 479 0.16 -30.02 5.22
CA GLY A 479 -0.41 -29.91 6.58
C GLY A 479 -0.73 -28.48 7.02
N GLU A 480 -0.65 -27.50 6.13
CA GLU A 480 -0.77 -26.07 6.42
C GLU A 480 -2.11 -25.72 7.08
N ASP A 481 -3.20 -26.21 6.52
CA ASP A 481 -4.54 -25.95 7.07
C ASP A 481 -4.74 -26.60 8.45
N MET A 482 -4.18 -27.78 8.70
CA MET A 482 -4.23 -28.42 10.02
C MET A 482 -3.37 -27.70 11.05
N LEU A 483 -2.14 -27.31 10.69
CA LEU A 483 -1.25 -26.55 11.57
C LEU A 483 -1.77 -25.14 11.86
N LEU A 484 -2.36 -24.47 10.88
CA LEU A 484 -3.04 -23.18 11.10
C LEU A 484 -4.25 -23.35 12.02
N ALA A 485 -5.04 -24.41 11.87
CA ALA A 485 -6.16 -24.71 12.75
C ALA A 485 -5.70 -25.03 14.18
N GLU A 486 -4.59 -25.75 14.36
CA GLU A 486 -3.98 -26.02 15.67
C GLU A 486 -3.46 -24.72 16.31
N ILE A 487 -2.74 -23.86 15.56
CA ILE A 487 -2.26 -22.55 16.04
C ILE A 487 -3.44 -21.64 16.39
N GLU A 488 -4.51 -21.66 15.58
CA GLU A 488 -5.73 -20.91 15.87
C GLU A 488 -6.39 -21.41 17.15
N ALA A 489 -6.55 -22.74 17.30
CA ALA A 489 -7.13 -23.35 18.49
C ALA A 489 -6.30 -23.02 19.75
N GLU A 490 -4.96 -23.11 19.66
CA GLU A 490 -4.05 -22.77 20.74
C GLU A 490 -4.16 -21.28 21.14
N LEU A 491 -4.14 -20.35 20.15
CA LEU A 491 -4.27 -18.92 20.40
C LEU A 491 -5.65 -18.55 20.97
N VAL A 492 -6.71 -19.21 20.51
CA VAL A 492 -8.06 -18.99 21.04
C VAL A 492 -8.16 -19.51 22.46
N ALA A 493 -7.69 -20.72 22.73
CA ALA A 493 -7.67 -21.31 24.08
C ALA A 493 -6.84 -20.42 25.06
N GLU A 494 -5.64 -20.01 24.65
CA GLU A 494 -4.81 -19.08 25.42
C GLU A 494 -5.54 -17.76 25.70
N ALA A 495 -6.19 -17.18 24.70
CA ALA A 495 -6.94 -15.91 24.85
C ALA A 495 -8.18 -16.04 25.71
N MET A 496 -8.86 -17.21 25.66
CA MET A 496 -10.07 -17.50 26.46
C MET A 496 -9.75 -17.88 27.89
N GLY A 497 -8.51 -18.27 28.18
CA GLY A 497 -8.05 -18.65 29.50
C GLY A 497 -8.30 -20.11 29.85
N GLU A 498 -8.38 -20.96 28.86
CA GLU A 498 -8.52 -22.40 28.97
C GLU A 498 -7.14 -23.10 29.08
#